data_0e426c2572038ffd502d0a8e9805e56d
#
_entry.id   0e426c2572038ffd502d0a8e9805e56d
#
_cell.length_a   1.000
_cell.length_b   1.000
_cell.length_c   1.000
_cell.angle_alpha   90.00
_cell.angle_beta   90.00
_cell.angle_gamma   90.00
#
_symmetry.space_group_name_H-M   'P 1'
#
loop_
_entity.id
_entity.type
_entity.pdbx_description
1 polymer ?
#
loop_
_entity_poly.entity_id
_entity_poly.type
_entity_poly.pdbx_seq_one_letter_code
_entity_poly.pdbx_strand_id
1 'polypeptide(L)'
;MILSIGEILADMIGEKIDGVTTFKAFCGGAPFNLAVNAKQSGAKVGFVGRVGNDVIGRFVTAEAQKANLDYLDIQTDDERNTTI
;
A
#
# COMPACT_ATOMS: atom_id res chain seq x y z
N MET A 1 3.54 10.48 18.03
CA MET A 1 3.47 9.78 16.73
C MET A 1 2.28 8.83 16.71
N ILE A 2 1.56 8.81 15.61
CA ILE A 2 0.52 7.81 15.35
C ILE A 2 1.19 6.66 14.60
N LEU A 3 1.08 5.44 15.13
CA LEU A 3 1.61 4.26 14.47
C LEU A 3 0.43 3.37 14.04
N SER A 4 0.30 3.16 12.74
CA SER A 4 -0.69 2.24 12.17
C SER A 4 0.01 0.94 11.79
N ILE A 5 -0.57 -0.18 12.17
CA ILE A 5 -0.03 -1.51 11.90
C ILE A 5 -1.12 -2.34 11.25
N GLY A 6 -0.81 -2.98 10.14
CA GLY A 6 -1.76 -3.89 9.55
C GLY A 6 -1.62 -4.08 8.06
N GLU A 7 -2.76 -4.26 7.43
CA GLU A 7 -2.84 -4.63 6.03
C GLU A 7 -2.43 -3.50 5.11
N ILE A 8 -1.62 -3.84 4.12
CA ILE A 8 -1.35 -3.03 2.94
C ILE A 8 -1.51 -3.93 1.72
N LEU A 9 -2.13 -3.42 0.68
CA LEU A 9 -2.51 -4.21 -0.48
C LEU A 9 -2.52 -3.38 -1.76
N ALA A 10 -2.66 -4.06 -2.89
CA ALA A 10 -2.91 -3.41 -4.17
C ALA A 10 -4.41 -3.43 -4.46
N ASP A 11 -4.99 -2.26 -4.68
CA ASP A 11 -6.33 -2.11 -5.22
C ASP A 11 -6.26 -2.12 -6.74
N MET A 12 -6.94 -3.08 -7.35
CA MET A 12 -6.97 -3.24 -8.81
C MET A 12 -8.32 -2.76 -9.33
N ILE A 13 -8.31 -1.66 -10.08
CA ILE A 13 -9.53 -1.09 -10.66
C ILE A 13 -9.55 -1.38 -12.15
N GLY A 14 -10.55 -2.16 -12.57
CA GLY A 14 -10.74 -2.54 -13.95
C GLY A 14 -11.51 -1.48 -14.73
N GLU A 15 -11.11 -1.25 -15.97
CA GLU A 15 -11.77 -0.34 -16.89
C GLU A 15 -11.76 -0.94 -18.28
N LYS A 16 -12.87 -0.80 -19.01
CA LYS A 16 -12.98 -1.30 -20.37
C LYS A 16 -12.90 -0.14 -21.36
N ILE A 17 -11.85 -0.13 -22.17
CA ILE A 17 -11.60 0.91 -23.16
C ILE A 17 -11.44 0.23 -24.52
N ASP A 18 -12.27 0.63 -25.51
CA ASP A 18 -12.26 0.08 -26.87
C ASP A 18 -12.32 -1.46 -26.91
N GLY A 19 -13.13 -2.05 -26.04
CA GLY A 19 -13.29 -3.50 -25.94
C GLY A 19 -12.18 -4.23 -25.20
N VAL A 20 -11.16 -3.51 -24.73
CA VAL A 20 -10.05 -4.08 -23.96
C VAL A 20 -10.21 -3.76 -22.49
N THR A 21 -10.10 -4.78 -21.64
CA THR A 21 -10.11 -4.60 -20.20
C THR A 21 -8.70 -4.27 -19.74
N THR A 22 -8.55 -3.14 -19.06
CA THR A 22 -7.30 -2.72 -18.44
C THR A 22 -7.50 -2.59 -16.93
N PHE A 23 -6.43 -2.79 -16.17
CA PHE A 23 -6.46 -2.63 -14.72
C PHE A 23 -5.44 -1.60 -14.30
N LYS A 24 -5.86 -0.70 -13.41
CA LYS A 24 -4.95 0.23 -12.73
C LYS A 24 -4.75 -0.26 -11.30
N ALA A 25 -3.50 -0.25 -10.86
CA ALA A 25 -3.14 -0.67 -9.52
C ALA A 25 -2.89 0.55 -8.65
N PHE A 26 -3.42 0.51 -7.43
CA PHE A 26 -3.24 1.54 -6.42
C PHE A 26 -2.82 0.89 -5.11
N CYS A 27 -1.98 1.57 -4.35
CA CYS A 27 -1.65 1.13 -3.00
C CYS A 27 -2.80 1.46 -2.07
N GLY A 28 -3.27 0.47 -1.31
CA GLY A 28 -4.43 0.62 -0.45
C GLY A 28 -4.37 -0.23 0.81
N GLY A 29 -5.54 -0.46 1.38
CA GLY A 29 -5.71 -1.12 2.68
C GLY A 29 -6.10 -0.11 3.74
N ALA A 30 -7.09 -0.46 4.58
CA ALA A 30 -7.63 0.48 5.57
C ALA A 30 -6.56 1.02 6.54
N PRO A 31 -5.66 0.20 7.12
CA PRO A 31 -4.63 0.72 8.02
C PRO A 31 -3.65 1.66 7.32
N PHE A 32 -3.28 1.38 6.07
CA PHE A 32 -2.39 2.24 5.31
C PHE A 32 -3.08 3.56 4.93
N ASN A 33 -4.33 3.50 4.47
CA ASN A 33 -5.10 4.70 4.13
C ASN A 33 -5.29 5.61 5.35
N LEU A 34 -5.52 5.03 6.54
CA LEU A 34 -5.59 5.78 7.78
C LEU A 34 -4.28 6.54 8.05
N ALA A 35 -3.15 5.87 7.86
CA ALA A 35 -1.84 6.47 8.05
C ALA A 35 -1.62 7.65 7.10
N VAL A 36 -1.94 7.48 5.82
CA VAL A 36 -1.80 8.53 4.80
C VAL A 36 -2.69 9.73 5.14
N ASN A 37 -3.94 9.49 5.51
CA ASN A 37 -4.87 10.56 5.87
C ASN A 37 -4.39 11.32 7.11
N ALA A 38 -3.90 10.62 8.12
CA ALA A 38 -3.35 11.27 9.31
C ALA A 38 -2.13 12.13 8.99
N LYS A 39 -1.25 11.65 8.11
CA LYS A 39 -0.07 12.42 7.67
C LYS A 39 -0.49 13.69 6.93
N GLN A 40 -1.47 13.60 6.06
CA GLN A 40 -1.99 14.75 5.32
C GLN A 40 -2.63 15.79 6.25
N SER A 41 -3.13 15.36 7.41
CA SER A 41 -3.68 16.25 8.43
C SER A 41 -2.61 16.90 9.33
N GLY A 42 -1.34 16.61 9.09
CA GLY A 42 -0.24 17.23 9.80
C GLY A 42 0.31 16.44 10.98
N ALA A 43 -0.18 15.21 11.23
CA ALA A 43 0.33 14.37 12.30
C ALA A 43 1.69 13.75 11.95
N LYS A 44 2.44 13.36 12.96
CA LYS A 44 3.59 12.46 12.77
C LYS A 44 3.06 11.03 12.74
N VAL A 45 3.37 10.31 11.66
CA VAL A 45 2.76 9.01 11.39
C VAL A 45 3.79 7.99 10.96
N GLY A 46 3.70 6.80 11.52
CA GLY A 46 4.40 5.62 11.05
C GLY A 46 3.43 4.56 10.59
N PHE A 47 3.89 3.67 9.74
CA PHE A 47 3.14 2.51 9.29
C PHE A 47 4.03 1.28 9.25
N VAL A 48 3.51 0.16 9.74
CA VAL A 48 4.15 -1.17 9.65
C VAL A 48 3.20 -2.11 8.93
N GLY A 49 3.69 -2.75 7.89
CA GLY A 49 2.90 -3.71 7.12
C GLY A 49 3.75 -4.82 6.54
N ARG A 50 3.13 -5.68 5.76
CA ARG A 50 3.79 -6.82 5.14
C ARG A 50 3.25 -7.07 3.74
N VAL A 51 4.13 -7.40 2.81
CA VAL A 51 3.80 -7.77 1.43
C VAL A 51 4.50 -9.08 1.09
N GLY A 52 4.07 -9.71 -0.01
CA GLY A 52 4.78 -10.86 -0.55
C GLY A 52 6.05 -10.45 -1.29
N ASN A 53 6.95 -11.40 -1.47
CA ASN A 53 8.14 -11.22 -2.29
C ASN A 53 7.76 -11.45 -3.76
N ASP A 54 7.04 -10.50 -4.35
CA ASP A 54 6.52 -10.57 -5.71
C ASP A 54 6.47 -9.17 -6.35
N VAL A 55 6.10 -9.13 -7.62
CA VAL A 55 6.03 -7.87 -8.38
C VAL A 55 5.04 -6.90 -7.74
N ILE A 56 3.89 -7.41 -7.29
CA ILE A 56 2.85 -6.57 -6.66
C ILE A 56 3.37 -6.01 -5.33
N GLY A 57 4.08 -6.83 -4.54
CA GLY A 57 4.69 -6.37 -3.28
C GLY A 57 5.69 -5.25 -3.49
N ARG A 58 6.51 -5.35 -4.53
CA ARG A 58 7.46 -4.29 -4.88
C ARG A 58 6.74 -3.02 -5.33
N PHE A 59 5.66 -3.15 -6.10
CA PHE A 59 4.83 -2.01 -6.49
C PHE A 59 4.25 -1.31 -5.26
N VAL A 60 3.60 -2.07 -4.38
CA VAL A 60 2.97 -1.54 -3.16
C VAL A 60 3.99 -0.85 -2.27
N THR A 61 5.16 -1.45 -2.08
CA THR A 61 6.23 -0.87 -1.27
C THR A 61 6.72 0.46 -1.86
N ALA A 62 6.93 0.52 -3.18
CA ALA A 62 7.37 1.74 -3.84
C ALA A 62 6.32 2.85 -3.71
N GLU A 63 5.04 2.52 -3.85
CA GLU A 63 3.96 3.50 -3.69
C GLU A 63 3.84 3.97 -2.24
N ALA A 64 4.03 3.06 -1.27
CA ALA A 64 4.00 3.44 0.15
C ALA A 64 5.12 4.43 0.49
N GLN A 65 6.29 4.26 -0.09
CA GLN A 65 7.42 5.18 0.11
C GLN A 65 7.10 6.61 -0.35
N LYS A 66 6.29 6.75 -1.39
CA LYS A 66 5.86 8.06 -1.91
C LYS A 66 4.94 8.82 -0.95
N ALA A 67 4.31 8.14 0.00
CA ALA A 67 3.46 8.79 0.99
C ALA A 67 4.26 9.63 2.00
N ASN A 68 5.56 9.45 2.04
CA ASN A 68 6.49 10.25 2.84
C ASN A 68 6.12 10.25 4.33
N LEU A 69 5.77 9.08 4.86
CA LEU A 69 5.48 8.90 6.28
C LEU A 69 6.75 9.09 7.11
N ASP A 70 6.59 9.47 8.37
CA ASP A 70 7.73 9.69 9.27
C ASP A 70 8.48 8.41 9.60
N TYR A 71 7.76 7.27 9.59
CA TYR A 71 8.34 5.93 9.75
C TYR A 71 7.59 4.96 8.84
N LEU A 72 8.32 4.12 8.16
CA LEU A 72 7.73 3.10 7.27
C LEU A 72 8.54 1.81 7.34
N ASP A 73 7.89 0.72 7.72
CA ASP A 73 8.47 -0.61 7.73
C ASP A 73 7.54 -1.57 6.99
N ILE A 74 7.92 -1.92 5.77
CA ILE A 74 7.20 -2.90 4.96
C ILE A 74 8.03 -4.18 4.93
N GLN A 75 7.58 -5.18 5.67
CA GLN A 75 8.23 -6.48 5.73
C GLN A 75 7.88 -7.32 4.51
N THR A 76 8.79 -8.19 4.12
CA THR A 76 8.59 -9.09 2.97
C THR A 76 8.39 -10.51 3.46
N ASP A 77 7.34 -11.17 2.95
CA ASP A 77 7.01 -12.55 3.23
C ASP A 77 7.34 -13.41 2.01
N ASP A 78 8.23 -14.38 2.16
CA ASP A 78 8.63 -15.26 1.06
C ASP A 78 7.65 -16.41 0.81
N GLU A 79 6.70 -16.63 1.70
CA GLU A 79 5.75 -17.75 1.62
C GLU A 79 4.37 -17.34 1.12
N ARG A 80 3.99 -16.07 1.29
CA ARG A 80 2.66 -15.57 0.94
C ARG A 80 2.74 -14.50 -0.14
N ASN A 81 1.72 -14.47 -0.98
CA ASN A 81 1.58 -13.44 -2.00
C ASN A 81 1.06 -12.13 -1.37
N THR A 82 1.37 -11.02 -2.05
CA THR A 82 0.78 -9.72 -1.72
C THR A 82 -0.73 -9.78 -1.93
N THR A 83 -1.48 -9.19 -1.02
CA THR A 83 -2.95 -9.11 -1.11
C THR A 83 -3.36 -8.13 -2.21
N ILE A 84 -4.32 -8.57 -2.98
CA ILE A 84 -4.96 -7.76 -4.03
C ILE A 84 -6.41 -7.54 -3.68
#